data_229a81c3aa4a0b13fd7bbc6b14925ba9
#
_entry.id   229a81c3aa4a0b13fd7bbc6b14925ba9
#
_cell.length_a   1.000
_cell.length_b   1.000
_cell.length_c   1.000
_cell.angle_alpha   90.00
_cell.angle_beta   90.00
_cell.angle_gamma   90.00
#
_symmetry.space_group_name_H-M   'P 1'
#
loop_
_entity.id
_entity.type
_entity.pdbx_description
1 polymer ?
#
loop_
_entity_poly.entity_id
_entity_poly.type
_entity_poly.pdbx_seq_one_letter_code
_entity_poly.pdbx_strand_id
1 'polypeptide(L)'
;YGIDMLSRRQYDIYVKNLETGEIYKDKIPNTEGQPIWANDNLTLFYTSKNAVTLLSEKIKRHKLGTDAATDKTVYEEKDPTNYIGVSKTKSDKFIFIGSGATLSSEYRYIDANKPEDVFKVFQPRMKEVLYDVDHANDKFYIRTNLQAKNFKVMTCDEMKTDSASWKELIAHNDKVLIQGFDLFKNYMAISERKDGLTQIHILNTKDNSSHYLSFDEAAYAANIAYIPDYNTDVMRYNYTSLTTPNSVYDYNMATK
;
A
#
# COMPACT_ATOMS: atom_id res chain seq x y z
N TYR A 1 -15.53 -9.96 2.23
CA TYR A 1 -15.18 -9.81 3.65
C TYR A 1 -14.54 -11.09 4.19
N GLY A 2 -13.65 -10.94 5.17
CA GLY A 2 -13.00 -12.07 5.84
C GLY A 2 -13.54 -12.27 7.26
N ILE A 3 -13.69 -13.52 7.67
CA ILE A 3 -14.12 -13.88 9.03
C ILE A 3 -13.13 -14.89 9.62
N ASP A 4 -12.63 -14.60 10.81
CA ASP A 4 -11.89 -15.56 11.66
C ASP A 4 -12.81 -16.10 12.76
N MET A 5 -13.31 -17.31 12.57
CA MET A 5 -14.22 -17.95 13.51
C MET A 5 -13.52 -18.59 14.72
N LEU A 6 -12.20 -18.73 14.66
CA LEU A 6 -11.41 -19.45 15.68
C LEU A 6 -10.46 -18.55 16.45
N SER A 7 -10.43 -17.24 16.16
CA SER A 7 -9.47 -16.28 16.73
C SER A 7 -8.00 -16.72 16.57
N ARG A 8 -7.67 -17.29 15.43
CA ARG A 8 -6.33 -17.81 15.09
C ARG A 8 -5.63 -17.05 13.98
N ARG A 9 -6.17 -15.90 13.56
CA ARG A 9 -5.69 -15.16 12.37
C ARG A 9 -5.73 -16.01 11.09
N GLN A 10 -6.70 -16.93 11.02
CA GLN A 10 -7.05 -17.71 9.84
C GLN A 10 -8.43 -17.29 9.40
N TYR A 11 -8.49 -16.53 8.33
CA TYR A 11 -9.74 -15.98 7.83
C TYR A 11 -10.26 -16.81 6.67
N ASP A 12 -11.56 -17.01 6.65
CA ASP A 12 -12.28 -17.44 5.47
C ASP A 12 -12.83 -16.19 4.77
N ILE A 13 -12.56 -16.05 3.46
CA ILE A 13 -13.11 -14.97 2.65
C ILE A 13 -14.45 -15.40 2.07
N TYR A 14 -15.43 -14.49 2.16
CA TYR A 14 -16.76 -14.60 1.57
C TYR A 14 -17.03 -13.38 0.68
N VAL A 15 -17.87 -13.56 -0.33
CA VAL A 15 -18.29 -12.49 -1.23
C VAL A 15 -19.77 -12.22 -1.05
N LYS A 16 -20.15 -10.93 -0.95
CA LYS A 16 -21.53 -10.48 -0.80
C LYS A 16 -21.84 -9.40 -1.83
N ASN A 17 -22.95 -9.53 -2.53
CA ASN A 17 -23.49 -8.46 -3.33
C ASN A 17 -24.10 -7.40 -2.40
N LEU A 18 -23.62 -6.16 -2.47
CA LEU A 18 -24.05 -5.09 -1.57
C LEU A 18 -25.42 -4.50 -1.96
N GLU A 19 -25.85 -4.65 -3.20
CA GLU A 19 -27.14 -4.16 -3.68
C GLU A 19 -28.27 -5.11 -3.29
N THR A 20 -28.07 -6.42 -3.51
CA THR A 20 -29.09 -7.43 -3.24
C THR A 20 -29.02 -8.04 -1.84
N GLY A 21 -27.87 -7.92 -1.18
CA GLY A 21 -27.57 -8.58 0.09
C GLY A 21 -27.25 -10.07 -0.04
N GLU A 22 -27.25 -10.62 -1.25
CA GLU A 22 -26.94 -12.03 -1.51
C GLU A 22 -25.49 -12.36 -1.15
N ILE A 23 -25.28 -13.46 -0.44
CA ILE A 23 -23.94 -14.02 -0.20
C ILE A 23 -23.72 -15.10 -1.26
N TYR A 24 -22.64 -14.93 -2.04
CA TYR A 24 -22.25 -15.93 -3.04
C TYR A 24 -21.78 -17.23 -2.37
N LYS A 25 -21.73 -18.29 -3.17
CA LYS A 25 -21.26 -19.61 -2.68
C LYS A 25 -19.76 -19.68 -2.48
N ASP A 26 -19.04 -18.69 -2.98
CA ASP A 26 -17.59 -18.61 -2.90
C ASP A 26 -17.15 -18.49 -1.44
N LYS A 27 -16.34 -19.47 -1.02
CA LYS A 27 -15.70 -19.52 0.27
C LYS A 27 -14.23 -19.88 0.08
N ILE A 28 -13.33 -18.97 0.46
CA ILE A 28 -11.89 -19.16 0.32
C ILE A 28 -11.27 -19.29 1.70
N PRO A 29 -10.87 -20.48 2.12
CA PRO A 29 -10.38 -20.73 3.47
C PRO A 29 -8.88 -20.43 3.64
N ASN A 30 -8.45 -20.30 4.90
CA ASN A 30 -7.05 -20.18 5.32
C ASN A 30 -6.32 -18.99 4.67
N THR A 31 -6.88 -17.81 4.79
CA THR A 31 -6.35 -16.58 4.20
C THR A 31 -5.98 -15.54 5.26
N GLU A 32 -5.41 -14.40 4.82
CA GLU A 32 -5.26 -13.17 5.64
C GLU A 32 -6.58 -12.38 5.77
N GLY A 33 -7.64 -12.77 5.05
CA GLY A 33 -8.97 -12.15 5.14
C GLY A 33 -9.18 -10.88 4.33
N GLN A 34 -8.16 -10.38 3.67
CA GLN A 34 -8.22 -9.14 2.86
C GLN A 34 -7.91 -9.45 1.38
N PRO A 35 -8.92 -9.67 0.55
CA PRO A 35 -8.74 -9.85 -0.88
C PRO A 35 -8.60 -8.52 -1.60
N ILE A 36 -7.88 -8.52 -2.72
CA ILE A 36 -7.75 -7.40 -3.64
C ILE A 36 -8.45 -7.74 -4.96
N TRP A 37 -9.39 -6.91 -5.36
CA TRP A 37 -10.12 -7.06 -6.62
C TRP A 37 -9.34 -6.53 -7.81
N ALA A 38 -9.31 -7.31 -8.90
CA ALA A 38 -8.96 -6.80 -10.22
C ALA A 38 -10.08 -5.89 -10.77
N ASN A 39 -9.80 -5.17 -11.86
CA ASN A 39 -10.75 -4.22 -12.44
C ASN A 39 -11.87 -4.90 -13.25
N ASP A 40 -11.79 -6.21 -13.48
CA ASP A 40 -12.84 -7.00 -14.11
C ASP A 40 -14.04 -7.27 -13.18
N ASN A 41 -13.91 -6.95 -11.87
CA ASN A 41 -14.90 -7.24 -10.82
C ASN A 41 -15.29 -8.72 -10.68
N LEU A 42 -14.48 -9.61 -11.22
CA LEU A 42 -14.68 -11.06 -11.20
C LEU A 42 -13.49 -11.81 -10.59
N THR A 43 -12.30 -11.20 -10.68
CA THR A 43 -11.07 -11.82 -10.20
C THR A 43 -10.58 -11.12 -8.94
N LEU A 44 -10.22 -11.91 -7.93
CA LEU A 44 -9.59 -11.40 -6.72
C LEU A 44 -8.28 -12.14 -6.42
N PHE A 45 -7.37 -11.41 -5.81
CA PHE A 45 -6.10 -11.94 -5.30
C PHE A 45 -6.13 -11.95 -3.79
N TYR A 46 -5.53 -12.96 -3.18
CA TYR A 46 -5.51 -13.10 -1.75
C TYR A 46 -4.25 -13.80 -1.27
N THR A 47 -3.89 -13.55 -0.02
CA THR A 47 -2.78 -14.21 0.65
C THR A 47 -3.29 -15.47 1.32
N SER A 48 -2.74 -16.62 0.91
CA SER A 48 -3.02 -17.93 1.51
C SER A 48 -2.01 -18.24 2.59
N LYS A 49 -2.49 -18.75 3.72
CA LYS A 49 -1.70 -19.11 4.89
C LYS A 49 -1.44 -20.61 4.95
N ASN A 50 -0.31 -20.97 5.52
CA ASN A 50 -0.06 -22.32 5.96
C ASN A 50 -0.94 -22.61 7.19
N ALA A 51 -1.69 -23.71 7.15
CA ALA A 51 -2.65 -24.04 8.21
C ALA A 51 -1.98 -24.39 9.55
N VAL A 52 -0.71 -24.78 9.53
CA VAL A 52 0.06 -25.22 10.72
C VAL A 52 0.92 -24.09 11.27
N THR A 53 1.76 -23.49 10.41
CA THR A 53 2.71 -22.43 10.81
C THR A 53 2.07 -21.04 10.88
N LEU A 54 0.90 -20.86 10.26
CA LEU A 54 0.19 -19.60 10.06
C LEU A 54 0.97 -18.57 9.24
N LEU A 55 2.07 -18.94 8.61
CA LEU A 55 2.83 -18.08 7.73
C LEU A 55 2.06 -17.82 6.42
N SER A 56 2.16 -16.63 5.94
CA SER A 56 1.66 -16.23 4.63
C SER A 56 2.68 -16.65 3.57
N GLU A 57 2.37 -17.71 2.82
CA GLU A 57 3.35 -18.33 1.90
C GLU A 57 3.02 -18.13 0.43
N LYS A 58 1.74 -17.91 0.08
CA LYS A 58 1.31 -17.87 -1.32
C LYS A 58 0.35 -16.73 -1.58
N ILE A 59 0.50 -16.13 -2.75
CA ILE A 59 -0.55 -15.31 -3.33
C ILE A 59 -1.27 -16.14 -4.37
N LYS A 60 -2.58 -16.22 -4.22
CA LYS A 60 -3.46 -16.96 -5.13
C LYS A 60 -4.44 -16.03 -5.82
N ARG A 61 -4.93 -16.49 -6.96
CA ARG A 61 -5.96 -15.84 -7.76
C ARG A 61 -7.21 -16.68 -7.79
N HIS A 62 -8.32 -16.08 -7.40
CA HIS A 62 -9.66 -16.66 -7.42
C HIS A 62 -10.52 -15.96 -8.45
N LYS A 63 -11.32 -16.72 -9.19
CA LYS A 63 -12.36 -16.20 -10.07
C LYS A 63 -13.73 -16.46 -9.45
N LEU A 64 -14.50 -15.40 -9.27
CA LEU A 64 -15.83 -15.48 -8.68
C LEU A 64 -16.69 -16.55 -9.36
N GLY A 65 -17.36 -17.37 -8.57
CA GLY A 65 -18.18 -18.47 -9.03
C GLY A 65 -17.44 -19.80 -9.30
N THR A 66 -16.12 -19.87 -8.98
CA THR A 66 -15.34 -21.10 -9.11
C THR A 66 -15.02 -21.72 -7.73
N ASP A 67 -14.59 -22.98 -7.72
CA ASP A 67 -14.14 -23.62 -6.49
C ASP A 67 -12.73 -23.12 -6.10
N ALA A 68 -12.57 -22.64 -4.86
CA ALA A 68 -11.29 -22.18 -4.32
C ALA A 68 -10.19 -23.24 -4.33
N ALA A 69 -10.53 -24.52 -4.37
CA ALA A 69 -9.56 -25.61 -4.55
C ALA A 69 -8.84 -25.57 -5.91
N THR A 70 -9.45 -24.91 -6.89
CA THR A 70 -8.88 -24.75 -8.26
C THR A 70 -8.06 -23.46 -8.43
N ASP A 71 -7.95 -22.64 -7.40
CA ASP A 71 -7.28 -21.35 -7.45
C ASP A 71 -5.79 -21.48 -7.79
N LYS A 72 -5.35 -20.66 -8.72
CA LYS A 72 -3.96 -20.66 -9.18
C LYS A 72 -3.05 -19.90 -8.20
N THR A 73 -1.96 -20.52 -7.79
CA THR A 73 -0.86 -19.84 -7.12
C THR A 73 -0.14 -18.96 -8.15
N VAL A 74 -0.12 -17.64 -7.93
CA VAL A 74 0.55 -16.67 -8.81
C VAL A 74 1.91 -16.24 -8.26
N TYR A 75 2.14 -16.43 -6.96
CA TYR A 75 3.43 -16.23 -6.31
C TYR A 75 3.55 -17.16 -5.09
N GLU A 76 4.74 -17.68 -4.86
CA GLU A 76 5.09 -18.45 -3.67
C GLU A 76 6.40 -17.92 -3.09
N GLU A 77 6.35 -17.53 -1.81
CA GLU A 77 7.54 -17.16 -1.05
C GLU A 77 8.13 -18.41 -0.40
N LYS A 78 9.39 -18.66 -0.71
CA LYS A 78 10.10 -19.85 -0.20
C LYS A 78 10.97 -19.54 1.01
N ASP A 79 11.29 -18.27 1.23
CA ASP A 79 12.06 -17.82 2.38
C ASP A 79 11.09 -17.44 3.52
N PRO A 80 11.03 -18.23 4.61
CA PRO A 80 10.11 -17.98 5.72
C PRO A 80 10.42 -16.69 6.51
N THR A 81 11.53 -16.02 6.24
CA THR A 81 11.87 -14.73 6.85
C THR A 81 11.22 -13.54 6.14
N ASN A 82 10.65 -13.76 4.96
CA ASN A 82 9.92 -12.75 4.22
C ASN A 82 8.41 -12.84 4.49
N TYR A 83 7.80 -11.71 4.75
CA TYR A 83 6.36 -11.55 4.83
C TYR A 83 5.83 -11.09 3.48
N ILE A 84 4.72 -11.70 3.03
CA ILE A 84 4.10 -11.35 1.76
C ILE A 84 2.70 -10.78 1.94
N GLY A 85 2.30 -9.94 0.99
CA GLY A 85 0.95 -9.40 0.91
C GLY A 85 0.62 -8.99 -0.51
N VAL A 86 -0.66 -8.74 -0.76
CA VAL A 86 -1.17 -8.22 -2.01
C VAL A 86 -1.89 -6.90 -1.77
N SER A 87 -1.68 -5.93 -2.66
CA SER A 87 -2.28 -4.59 -2.58
C SER A 87 -2.61 -4.09 -3.99
N LYS A 88 -3.40 -3.03 -4.05
CA LYS A 88 -3.71 -2.32 -5.30
C LYS A 88 -3.24 -0.88 -5.17
N THR A 89 -2.71 -0.33 -6.24
CA THR A 89 -2.25 1.05 -6.25
C THR A 89 -3.40 2.02 -6.04
N LYS A 90 -3.08 3.20 -5.53
CA LYS A 90 -4.05 4.28 -5.30
C LYS A 90 -4.79 4.70 -6.58
N SER A 91 -4.14 4.58 -7.72
CA SER A 91 -4.72 4.83 -9.05
C SER A 91 -5.62 3.71 -9.59
N ASP A 92 -5.76 2.60 -8.87
CA ASP A 92 -6.44 1.38 -9.31
C ASP A 92 -5.84 0.70 -10.58
N LYS A 93 -4.68 1.18 -11.05
CA LYS A 93 -4.09 0.70 -12.30
C LYS A 93 -3.31 -0.61 -12.17
N PHE A 94 -2.65 -0.80 -11.02
CA PHE A 94 -1.80 -1.97 -10.80
C PHE A 94 -2.15 -2.72 -9.52
N ILE A 95 -1.90 -4.04 -9.55
CA ILE A 95 -1.92 -4.89 -8.37
C ILE A 95 -0.48 -5.27 -8.07
N PHE A 96 -0.07 -5.09 -6.81
CA PHE A 96 1.24 -5.43 -6.32
C PHE A 96 1.23 -6.64 -5.40
N ILE A 97 2.28 -7.45 -5.52
CA ILE A 97 2.70 -8.41 -4.49
C ILE A 97 3.95 -7.83 -3.83
N GLY A 98 3.87 -7.56 -2.54
CA GLY A 98 5.01 -7.19 -1.73
C GLY A 98 5.60 -8.41 -1.01
N SER A 99 6.93 -8.52 -0.98
CA SER A 99 7.69 -9.49 -0.20
C SER A 99 8.76 -8.74 0.57
N GLY A 100 8.69 -8.74 1.90
CA GLY A 100 9.54 -7.94 2.75
C GLY A 100 10.06 -8.65 3.98
N ALA A 101 11.32 -8.38 4.31
CA ALA A 101 11.96 -8.69 5.58
C ALA A 101 12.30 -7.37 6.30
N THR A 102 12.92 -7.46 7.48
CA THR A 102 13.27 -6.28 8.29
C THR A 102 14.14 -5.27 7.54
N LEU A 103 15.05 -5.73 6.66
CA LEU A 103 16.06 -4.89 6.03
C LEU A 103 15.97 -4.86 4.50
N SER A 104 15.02 -5.55 3.88
CA SER A 104 14.88 -5.56 2.42
C SER A 104 13.46 -5.79 1.98
N SER A 105 13.09 -5.22 0.83
CA SER A 105 11.80 -5.45 0.18
C SER A 105 11.95 -5.77 -1.30
N GLU A 106 10.96 -6.44 -1.86
CA GLU A 106 10.79 -6.68 -3.29
C GLU A 106 9.30 -6.55 -3.62
N TYR A 107 9.00 -5.94 -4.75
CA TYR A 107 7.64 -5.85 -5.26
C TYR A 107 7.55 -6.47 -6.66
N ARG A 108 6.38 -7.08 -6.91
CA ARG A 108 5.97 -7.57 -8.23
C ARG A 108 4.64 -6.94 -8.58
N TYR A 109 4.35 -6.75 -9.85
CA TYR A 109 3.14 -6.06 -10.27
C TYR A 109 2.54 -6.62 -11.56
N ILE A 110 1.23 -6.42 -11.71
CA ILE A 110 0.48 -6.61 -12.96
C ILE A 110 -0.44 -5.41 -13.20
N ASP A 111 -0.88 -5.24 -14.44
CA ASP A 111 -2.01 -4.38 -14.79
C ASP A 111 -3.31 -4.95 -14.17
N ALA A 112 -4.02 -4.15 -13.38
CA ALA A 112 -5.26 -4.58 -12.71
C ALA A 112 -6.41 -4.91 -13.69
N ASN A 113 -6.30 -4.47 -14.95
CA ASN A 113 -7.22 -4.84 -16.04
C ASN A 113 -6.87 -6.18 -16.69
N LYS A 114 -5.71 -6.76 -16.35
CA LYS A 114 -5.20 -8.01 -16.92
C LYS A 114 -4.85 -9.03 -15.84
N PRO A 115 -5.82 -9.49 -15.05
CA PRO A 115 -5.57 -10.35 -13.91
C PRO A 115 -4.98 -11.72 -14.27
N GLU A 116 -5.05 -12.12 -15.56
CA GLU A 116 -4.47 -13.37 -16.04
C GLU A 116 -2.96 -13.28 -16.35
N ASP A 117 -2.40 -12.08 -16.44
CA ASP A 117 -0.99 -11.85 -16.74
C ASP A 117 -0.08 -12.37 -15.62
N VAL A 118 1.20 -12.56 -15.95
CA VAL A 118 2.23 -12.95 -14.99
C VAL A 118 2.76 -11.72 -14.28
N PHE A 119 2.86 -11.78 -12.95
CA PHE A 119 3.46 -10.73 -12.14
C PHE A 119 4.95 -10.51 -12.52
N LYS A 120 5.28 -9.29 -12.90
CA LYS A 120 6.64 -8.85 -13.22
C LYS A 120 7.33 -8.31 -11.97
N VAL A 121 8.62 -8.55 -11.83
CA VAL A 121 9.43 -7.91 -10.77
C VAL A 121 9.52 -6.42 -11.06
N PHE A 122 9.21 -5.60 -10.06
CA PHE A 122 9.35 -4.14 -10.14
C PHE A 122 10.82 -3.73 -10.07
N GLN A 123 11.48 -4.13 -9.00
CA GLN A 123 12.92 -4.02 -8.77
C GLN A 123 13.34 -5.25 -7.98
N PRO A 124 14.33 -6.04 -8.46
CA PRO A 124 14.86 -7.16 -7.68
C PRO A 124 15.33 -6.74 -6.29
N ARG A 125 15.19 -7.65 -5.33
CA ARG A 125 15.62 -7.45 -3.95
C ARG A 125 17.09 -7.02 -3.89
N MET A 126 17.35 -5.94 -3.17
CA MET A 126 18.69 -5.43 -2.89
C MET A 126 18.99 -5.62 -1.39
N LYS A 127 20.21 -6.02 -1.08
CA LYS A 127 20.64 -6.19 0.31
C LYS A 127 20.56 -4.84 1.05
N GLU A 128 19.93 -4.84 2.22
CA GLU A 128 19.77 -3.66 3.11
C GLU A 128 19.03 -2.49 2.46
N VAL A 129 18.25 -2.76 1.41
CA VAL A 129 17.42 -1.74 0.76
C VAL A 129 15.94 -2.04 0.97
N LEU A 130 15.29 -1.09 1.59
CA LEU A 130 13.84 -1.02 1.72
C LEU A 130 13.29 -0.06 0.67
N TYR A 131 12.19 -0.44 0.05
CA TYR A 131 11.41 0.48 -0.75
C TYR A 131 9.93 0.13 -0.69
N ASP A 132 9.10 1.15 -0.73
CA ASP A 132 7.65 1.06 -0.92
C ASP A 132 7.32 1.74 -2.24
N VAL A 133 6.29 1.27 -2.92
CA VAL A 133 5.89 1.80 -4.23
C VAL A 133 4.39 1.96 -4.32
N ASP A 134 3.95 3.06 -4.91
CA ASP A 134 2.57 3.29 -5.32
C ASP A 134 2.54 4.01 -6.67
N HIS A 135 1.36 4.20 -7.26
CA HIS A 135 1.19 4.71 -8.61
C HIS A 135 0.14 5.81 -8.70
N ALA A 136 0.50 6.87 -9.42
CA ALA A 136 -0.40 7.97 -9.80
C ALA A 136 0.11 8.65 -11.08
N ASN A 137 -0.80 9.19 -11.90
CA ASN A 137 -0.48 10.04 -13.05
C ASN A 137 0.60 9.46 -13.99
N ASP A 138 0.46 8.19 -14.37
CA ASP A 138 1.35 7.45 -15.28
C ASP A 138 2.81 7.34 -14.79
N LYS A 139 3.02 7.42 -13.47
CA LYS A 139 4.32 7.25 -12.81
C LYS A 139 4.20 6.41 -11.55
N PHE A 140 5.25 5.67 -11.26
CA PHE A 140 5.47 5.12 -9.95
C PHE A 140 6.18 6.11 -9.05
N TYR A 141 5.79 6.11 -7.78
CA TYR A 141 6.39 6.87 -6.70
C TYR A 141 6.98 5.87 -5.71
N ILE A 142 8.25 6.05 -5.39
CA ILE A 142 9.02 5.08 -4.63
C ILE A 142 9.64 5.78 -3.43
N ARG A 143 9.27 5.37 -2.21
CA ARG A 143 10.00 5.73 -1.01
C ARG A 143 11.09 4.69 -0.79
N THR A 144 12.34 5.10 -0.61
CA THR A 144 13.45 4.16 -0.45
C THR A 144 14.57 4.70 0.43
N ASN A 145 15.28 3.79 1.11
CA ASN A 145 16.52 4.09 1.82
C ASN A 145 17.78 3.88 0.95
N LEU A 146 17.64 3.63 -0.35
CA LEU A 146 18.78 3.47 -1.26
C LEU A 146 19.66 4.74 -1.23
N GLN A 147 20.84 4.63 -0.64
CA GLN A 147 21.76 5.76 -0.40
C GLN A 147 21.09 6.94 0.34
N ALA A 148 20.15 6.64 1.25
CA ALA A 148 19.33 7.62 1.95
C ALA A 148 18.89 7.09 3.32
N LYS A 149 19.69 7.27 4.36
CA LYS A 149 19.45 6.73 5.71
C LYS A 149 18.04 7.05 6.24
N ASN A 150 17.56 8.26 6.01
CA ASN A 150 16.24 8.74 6.44
C ASN A 150 15.19 8.66 5.32
N PHE A 151 15.42 7.81 4.31
CA PHE A 151 14.63 7.67 3.11
C PHE A 151 14.61 8.92 2.23
N LYS A 152 14.18 8.72 1.01
CA LYS A 152 13.89 9.73 -0.03
C LYS A 152 12.72 9.25 -0.88
N VAL A 153 12.13 10.13 -1.67
CA VAL A 153 11.09 9.78 -2.64
C VAL A 153 11.64 9.90 -4.04
N MET A 154 11.49 8.85 -4.80
CA MET A 154 11.89 8.73 -6.19
C MET A 154 10.65 8.55 -7.08
N THR A 155 10.79 8.77 -8.37
CA THR A 155 9.77 8.45 -9.38
C THR A 155 10.39 7.70 -10.53
N CYS A 156 9.61 6.86 -11.22
CA CYS A 156 9.99 6.29 -12.50
C CYS A 156 8.78 6.13 -13.42
N ASP A 157 9.06 5.95 -14.71
CA ASP A 157 8.05 5.68 -15.72
C ASP A 157 7.57 4.21 -15.59
N GLU A 158 6.32 3.94 -15.99
CA GLU A 158 5.69 2.61 -15.90
C GLU A 158 6.47 1.51 -16.62
N MET A 159 7.19 1.86 -17.68
CA MET A 159 7.94 0.92 -18.51
C MET A 159 9.38 0.67 -18.04
N LYS A 160 9.87 1.44 -17.06
CA LYS A 160 11.25 1.38 -16.58
C LYS A 160 11.27 1.45 -15.06
N THR A 161 11.10 0.29 -14.43
CA THR A 161 10.91 0.19 -12.99
C THR A 161 12.18 -0.12 -12.20
N ASP A 162 13.28 -0.46 -12.89
CA ASP A 162 14.56 -0.72 -12.25
C ASP A 162 15.15 0.52 -11.57
N SER A 163 15.94 0.31 -10.52
CA SER A 163 16.46 1.40 -9.67
C SER A 163 17.40 2.38 -10.39
N ALA A 164 18.00 1.98 -11.52
CA ALA A 164 18.81 2.87 -12.34
C ALA A 164 17.98 3.93 -13.07
N SER A 165 16.69 3.67 -13.25
CA SER A 165 15.73 4.57 -13.90
C SER A 165 15.03 5.53 -12.92
N TRP A 166 15.25 5.36 -11.61
CA TRP A 166 14.59 6.18 -10.60
C TRP A 166 15.13 7.60 -10.57
N LYS A 167 14.24 8.58 -10.64
CA LYS A 167 14.56 10.01 -10.57
C LYS A 167 14.14 10.56 -9.22
N GLU A 168 15.00 11.36 -8.61
CA GLU A 168 14.72 11.96 -7.30
C GLU A 168 13.59 13.00 -7.41
N LEU A 169 12.59 12.87 -6.55
CA LEU A 169 11.50 13.83 -6.36
C LEU A 169 11.69 14.61 -5.05
N ILE A 170 11.98 13.89 -3.97
CA ILE A 170 12.28 14.48 -2.67
C ILE A 170 13.62 13.90 -2.21
N ALA A 171 14.61 14.79 -2.05
CA ALA A 171 15.94 14.43 -1.65
C ALA A 171 16.00 13.93 -0.20
N HIS A 172 17.00 13.10 0.09
CA HIS A 172 17.34 12.71 1.44
C HIS A 172 17.69 13.93 2.32
N ASN A 173 17.24 13.89 3.56
CA ASN A 173 17.58 14.88 4.58
C ASN A 173 17.96 14.17 5.90
N ASP A 174 19.16 14.46 6.42
CA ASP A 174 19.66 13.84 7.66
C ASP A 174 18.82 14.20 8.90
N LYS A 175 18.04 15.27 8.86
CA LYS A 175 17.21 15.76 9.96
C LYS A 175 15.73 15.39 9.83
N VAL A 176 15.32 14.82 8.71
CA VAL A 176 13.91 14.49 8.42
C VAL A 176 13.82 13.05 7.97
N LEU A 177 13.10 12.23 8.72
CA LEU A 177 12.80 10.85 8.36
C LEU A 177 11.47 10.83 7.58
N ILE A 178 11.49 10.42 6.32
CA ILE A 178 10.27 10.15 5.55
C ILE A 178 9.71 8.79 5.97
N GLN A 179 8.56 8.78 6.64
CA GLN A 179 7.94 7.57 7.16
C GLN A 179 7.03 6.87 6.15
N GLY A 180 6.40 7.62 5.26
CA GLY A 180 5.48 7.13 4.24
C GLY A 180 4.87 8.24 3.43
N PHE A 181 4.03 7.89 2.46
CA PHE A 181 3.24 8.86 1.70
C PHE A 181 1.88 8.26 1.30
N ASP A 182 0.91 9.10 1.02
CA ASP A 182 -0.36 8.76 0.36
C ASP A 182 -0.53 9.62 -0.90
N LEU A 183 -0.99 9.00 -2.00
CA LEU A 183 -1.13 9.66 -3.30
C LEU A 183 -2.58 10.06 -3.56
N PHE A 184 -2.73 11.22 -4.13
CA PHE A 184 -3.96 11.77 -4.67
C PHE A 184 -3.70 12.22 -6.11
N LYS A 185 -4.72 12.46 -6.88
CA LYS A 185 -4.58 12.85 -8.29
C LYS A 185 -3.64 14.04 -8.52
N ASN A 186 -3.70 15.04 -7.65
CA ASN A 186 -2.94 16.28 -7.78
C ASN A 186 -1.94 16.51 -6.64
N TYR A 187 -1.96 15.65 -5.60
CA TYR A 187 -1.18 15.86 -4.39
C TYR A 187 -0.52 14.57 -3.90
N MET A 188 0.54 14.74 -3.17
CA MET A 188 1.14 13.70 -2.33
C MET A 188 1.14 14.22 -0.89
N ALA A 189 0.56 13.47 0.03
CA ALA A 189 0.67 13.73 1.45
C ALA A 189 1.77 12.84 2.04
N ILE A 190 2.78 13.43 2.67
CA ILE A 190 3.98 12.76 3.13
C ILE A 190 4.00 12.81 4.65
N SER A 191 4.13 11.65 5.28
CA SER A 191 4.37 11.54 6.70
C SER A 191 5.86 11.64 6.99
N GLU A 192 6.25 12.64 7.75
CA GLU A 192 7.63 12.90 8.14
C GLU A 192 7.80 12.90 9.66
N ARG A 193 9.01 12.65 10.12
CA ARG A 193 9.41 12.86 11.50
C ARG A 193 10.62 13.78 11.56
N LYS A 194 10.47 14.88 12.28
CA LYS A 194 11.52 15.87 12.50
C LYS A 194 11.51 16.31 13.95
N ASP A 195 12.67 16.40 14.58
CA ASP A 195 12.84 16.83 15.98
C ASP A 195 11.93 16.09 16.97
N GLY A 196 11.69 14.78 16.71
CA GLY A 196 10.83 13.92 17.52
C GLY A 196 9.33 13.99 17.19
N LEU A 197 8.87 14.98 16.44
CA LEU A 197 7.46 15.18 16.09
C LEU A 197 7.11 14.61 14.71
N THR A 198 5.90 14.13 14.58
CA THR A 198 5.31 13.79 13.27
C THR A 198 4.89 15.07 12.56
N GLN A 199 5.18 15.17 11.27
CA GLN A 199 4.77 16.28 10.42
C GLN A 199 4.08 15.73 9.18
N ILE A 200 3.13 16.50 8.66
CA ILE A 200 2.46 16.19 7.40
C ILE A 200 2.88 17.25 6.38
N HIS A 201 3.56 16.79 5.33
CA HIS A 201 4.07 17.61 4.24
C HIS A 201 3.20 17.34 3.00
N ILE A 202 2.60 18.36 2.42
CA ILE A 202 1.77 18.28 1.21
C ILE A 202 2.57 18.79 0.03
N LEU A 203 2.72 17.96 -0.99
CA LEU A 203 3.35 18.28 -2.27
C LEU A 203 2.28 18.30 -3.37
N ASN A 204 2.18 19.40 -4.12
CA ASN A 204 1.43 19.47 -5.36
C ASN A 204 2.24 18.80 -6.48
N THR A 205 1.73 17.72 -7.05
CA THR A 205 2.47 16.93 -8.06
C THR A 205 2.52 17.57 -9.46
N LYS A 206 1.78 18.68 -9.69
CA LYS A 206 1.76 19.38 -10.97
C LYS A 206 2.89 20.41 -11.10
N ASP A 207 3.14 21.16 -10.03
CA ASP A 207 4.08 22.28 -10.03
C ASP A 207 5.21 22.14 -8.99
N ASN A 208 5.21 21.06 -8.22
CA ASN A 208 6.13 20.78 -7.11
C ASN A 208 6.10 21.81 -5.97
N SER A 209 5.09 22.66 -5.91
CA SER A 209 4.88 23.51 -4.75
C SER A 209 4.52 22.67 -3.53
N SER A 210 4.96 23.08 -2.34
CA SER A 210 4.69 22.30 -1.15
C SER A 210 4.46 23.17 0.09
N HIS A 211 3.84 22.59 1.10
CA HIS A 211 3.66 23.19 2.41
C HIS A 211 3.49 22.13 3.49
N TYR A 212 3.72 22.53 4.72
CA TYR A 212 3.46 21.69 5.90
C TYR A 212 2.15 22.09 6.58
N LEU A 213 1.48 21.12 7.19
CA LEU A 213 0.43 21.43 8.15
C LEU A 213 1.07 22.05 9.40
N SER A 214 0.43 23.11 9.92
CA SER A 214 0.87 23.75 11.16
C SER A 214 0.01 23.25 12.33
N PHE A 215 0.66 22.96 13.44
CA PHE A 215 0.02 22.58 14.69
C PHE A 215 0.51 23.49 15.81
N ASP A 216 -0.41 24.01 16.63
CA ASP A 216 -0.08 25.04 17.64
C ASP A 216 0.53 24.45 18.90
N GLU A 217 0.38 23.14 19.14
CA GLU A 217 0.85 22.50 20.36
C GLU A 217 2.30 22.01 20.21
N ALA A 218 3.09 22.19 21.26
CA ALA A 218 4.51 21.85 21.27
C ALA A 218 4.79 20.32 21.24
N ALA A 219 3.82 19.51 21.64
CA ALA A 219 3.91 18.05 21.63
C ALA A 219 2.59 17.45 21.17
N TYR A 220 2.62 16.75 20.06
CA TYR A 220 1.45 16.13 19.41
C TYR A 220 1.84 14.89 18.62
N ALA A 221 0.84 14.14 18.20
CA ALA A 221 0.94 13.12 17.15
C ALA A 221 -0.09 13.42 16.06
N ALA A 222 0.38 13.51 14.81
CA ALA A 222 -0.45 13.70 13.63
C ALA A 222 -0.11 12.61 12.60
N ASN A 223 -1.13 11.86 12.14
CA ASN A 223 -0.92 10.75 11.21
C ASN A 223 -1.94 10.81 10.08
N ILE A 224 -1.48 10.66 8.86
CA ILE A 224 -2.36 10.55 7.69
C ILE A 224 -3.25 9.32 7.85
N ALA A 225 -4.55 9.49 7.68
CA ALA A 225 -5.52 8.41 7.66
C ALA A 225 -5.83 8.02 6.22
N TYR A 226 -6.05 6.73 5.98
CA TYR A 226 -6.35 6.23 4.65
C TYR A 226 -7.68 6.80 4.13
N ILE A 227 -7.65 7.33 2.92
CA ILE A 227 -8.83 7.72 2.11
C ILE A 227 -8.77 6.92 0.80
N PRO A 228 -9.77 6.10 0.47
CA PRO A 228 -9.77 5.32 -0.76
C PRO A 228 -9.90 6.17 -2.03
N ASP A 229 -10.57 7.33 -1.95
CA ASP A 229 -10.81 8.18 -3.11
C ASP A 229 -9.51 8.84 -3.60
N TYR A 230 -9.10 8.46 -4.81
CA TYR A 230 -7.94 9.01 -5.48
C TYR A 230 -8.18 10.44 -6.03
N ASN A 231 -9.42 10.74 -6.43
CA ASN A 231 -9.75 11.99 -7.14
C ASN A 231 -10.10 13.16 -6.21
N THR A 232 -9.94 12.99 -4.91
CA THR A 232 -10.22 14.05 -3.92
C THR A 232 -9.02 14.97 -3.69
N ASP A 233 -9.29 16.23 -3.38
CA ASP A 233 -8.30 17.19 -2.84
C ASP A 233 -8.33 17.22 -1.30
N VAL A 234 -9.13 16.35 -0.66
CA VAL A 234 -9.26 16.27 0.80
C VAL A 234 -8.43 15.11 1.32
N MET A 235 -7.52 15.40 2.23
CA MET A 235 -6.75 14.43 3.01
C MET A 235 -7.34 14.35 4.42
N ARG A 236 -7.48 13.14 4.96
CA ARG A 236 -7.87 12.91 6.35
C ARG A 236 -6.64 12.64 7.20
N TYR A 237 -6.62 13.15 8.43
CA TYR A 237 -5.59 12.82 9.39
C TYR A 237 -6.16 12.69 10.81
N ASN A 238 -5.48 11.88 11.61
CA ASN A 238 -5.73 11.76 13.05
C ASN A 238 -4.76 12.68 13.78
N TYR A 239 -5.25 13.36 14.80
CA TYR A 239 -4.46 14.24 15.66
C TYR A 239 -4.78 13.98 17.12
N THR A 240 -3.75 14.02 17.95
CA THR A 240 -3.90 14.00 19.41
C THR A 240 -2.73 14.72 20.07
N SER A 241 -2.97 15.27 21.24
CA SER A 241 -1.93 15.87 22.09
C SER A 241 -2.19 15.56 23.56
N LEU A 242 -1.45 16.18 24.46
CA LEU A 242 -1.69 16.07 25.90
C LEU A 242 -2.98 16.77 26.35
N THR A 243 -3.45 17.76 25.57
CA THR A 243 -4.64 18.57 25.88
C THR A 243 -5.80 18.32 24.90
N THR A 244 -5.50 17.70 23.75
CA THR A 244 -6.49 17.39 22.71
C THR A 244 -6.70 15.88 22.61
N PRO A 245 -7.93 15.37 22.82
CA PRO A 245 -8.24 13.96 22.67
C PRO A 245 -8.06 13.54 21.22
N ASN A 246 -8.02 12.21 20.97
CA ASN A 246 -7.89 11.67 19.62
C ASN A 246 -9.03 12.18 18.73
N SER A 247 -8.65 12.93 17.70
CA SER A 247 -9.54 13.69 16.82
C SER A 247 -9.23 13.36 15.36
N VAL A 248 -10.25 13.41 14.52
CA VAL A 248 -10.15 13.18 13.07
C VAL A 248 -10.46 14.48 12.35
N TYR A 249 -9.58 14.87 11.44
CA TYR A 249 -9.72 16.09 10.65
C TYR A 249 -9.66 15.80 9.16
N ASP A 250 -10.45 16.52 8.40
CA ASP A 250 -10.37 16.58 6.94
C ASP A 250 -9.70 17.90 6.54
N TYR A 251 -8.65 17.80 5.76
CA TYR A 251 -7.84 18.92 5.31
C TYR A 251 -7.90 19.04 3.79
N ASN A 252 -8.33 20.20 3.30
CA ASN A 252 -8.31 20.48 1.87
C ASN A 252 -6.91 20.96 1.44
N MET A 253 -6.23 20.12 0.66
CA MET A 253 -4.85 20.36 0.21
C MET A 253 -4.71 21.52 -0.77
N ALA A 254 -5.79 21.87 -1.50
CA ALA A 254 -5.81 22.98 -2.45
C ALA A 254 -6.01 24.33 -1.77
N THR A 255 -6.96 24.41 -0.82
CA THR A 255 -7.31 25.68 -0.16
C THR A 255 -6.62 25.89 1.19
N LYS A 256 -5.92 24.86 1.68
CA LYS A 256 -5.23 24.88 2.99
C LYS A 256 -6.20 25.15 4.14
#